data_87a3cce70a7fe0ccba083d3d4a7ea517
#
_entry.id   87a3cce70a7fe0ccba083d3d4a7ea517
#
_cell.length_a   1.000
_cell.length_b   1.000
_cell.length_c   1.000
_cell.angle_alpha   90.00
_cell.angle_beta   90.00
_cell.angle_gamma   90.00
#
_symmetry.space_group_name_H-M   'P 1'
#
loop_
_entity.id
_entity.type
_entity.pdbx_description
1 polymer ?
#
loop_
_entity_poly.entity_id
_entity_poly.type
_entity_poly.pdbx_seq_one_letter_code
_entity_poly.pdbx_strand_id
1 'polypeptide(L)'
;MINDKMTNIKPINMKHTIFLTALFAGSFFMANAQQAKPEDTEVWEPIPKVVTPGNTFRDAPSDAIILFDGKNLDEWVQNNDQSPAKWDVKDGILTVNKHYGNIETKRKFTNYQLHLEWRVPANIEGTGQGRGNSGVFLASLGKGDAGYELQVLDSYNNKTYVNGMAGSLYKQAIPLANPGRKPGEWQTYDVVWTAPTFNDDGSVKTKARATVFFNGVLVENNFELWGPTLYIGKPVYKAHGPAPIKLQAHGDKSEPLSFRNIWVREL
;
A
#
# COMPACT_ATOMS: atom_id res chain seq x y z
N MET A 1 -90.68 -5.06 -14.35
CA MET A 1 -91.46 -5.29 -13.11
C MET A 1 -90.70 -4.53 -12.02
N ILE A 2 -91.13 -3.23 -11.79
CA ILE A 2 -92.10 -2.82 -10.76
C ILE A 2 -91.64 -3.30 -9.38
N ASN A 3 -91.17 -2.43 -8.53
CA ASN A 3 -91.83 -1.58 -7.48
C ASN A 3 -90.70 -0.87 -6.68
N ASP A 4 -90.60 0.35 -6.68
CA ASP A 4 -91.21 1.44 -5.86
C ASP A 4 -91.42 1.08 -4.40
N LYS A 5 -90.78 1.85 -3.55
CA LYS A 5 -91.37 2.43 -2.34
C LYS A 5 -90.52 3.58 -1.76
N MET A 6 -91.09 4.78 -1.93
CA MET A 6 -90.79 5.95 -1.09
C MET A 6 -91.16 5.68 0.37
N THR A 7 -90.49 6.38 1.25
CA THR A 7 -91.01 7.31 2.33
C THR A 7 -89.99 7.36 3.43
N ASN A 8 -89.57 8.43 4.01
CA ASN A 8 -90.18 9.44 4.76
C ASN A 8 -89.14 10.42 5.30
N ILE A 9 -89.30 11.67 5.00
CA ILE A 9 -88.49 12.77 5.59
C ILE A 9 -89.11 13.16 6.90
N LYS A 10 -88.36 13.28 7.97
CA LYS A 10 -88.68 14.02 9.18
C LYS A 10 -87.59 15.04 9.46
N PRO A 11 -87.95 16.25 9.93
CA PRO A 11 -87.03 17.39 10.07
C PRO A 11 -86.23 17.29 11.34
N ILE A 12 -84.93 17.61 11.21
CA ILE A 12 -84.04 17.67 12.36
C ILE A 12 -83.84 19.13 12.79
N ASN A 13 -84.09 19.32 14.05
CA ASN A 13 -83.93 20.53 14.82
C ASN A 13 -82.50 21.11 14.75
N MET A 14 -82.48 22.41 14.51
CA MET A 14 -81.36 23.31 14.59
C MET A 14 -80.98 23.55 16.06
N LYS A 15 -79.92 23.03 16.58
CA LYS A 15 -79.36 23.46 17.87
C LYS A 15 -77.86 23.77 17.67
N HIS A 16 -77.61 25.05 17.84
CA HIS A 16 -76.41 25.74 18.23
C HIS A 16 -75.06 24.94 18.14
N THR A 17 -74.32 25.16 17.09
CA THR A 17 -72.91 24.77 17.02
C THR A 17 -72.10 25.98 17.47
N ILE A 18 -71.49 25.86 18.64
CA ILE A 18 -70.49 26.80 19.17
C ILE A 18 -69.22 26.62 18.35
N PHE A 19 -68.84 27.68 17.64
CA PHE A 19 -67.52 27.73 16.97
C PHE A 19 -66.42 27.88 18.04
N LEU A 20 -65.73 26.82 18.31
CA LEU A 20 -64.48 26.83 19.09
C LEU A 20 -63.31 27.11 18.10
N THR A 21 -62.96 28.38 17.98
CA THR A 21 -61.72 28.79 17.26
C THR A 21 -60.52 28.40 18.10
N ALA A 22 -59.91 27.27 17.77
CA ALA A 22 -58.60 26.88 18.31
C ALA A 22 -57.54 27.79 17.68
N LEU A 23 -57.02 28.71 18.49
CA LEU A 23 -55.82 29.50 18.15
C LEU A 23 -54.64 28.59 18.16
N PHE A 24 -54.18 28.14 16.99
CA PHE A 24 -52.89 27.48 16.83
C PHE A 24 -51.80 28.54 16.97
N ALA A 25 -51.31 28.73 18.19
CA ALA A 25 -50.07 29.46 18.44
C ALA A 25 -48.92 28.62 17.86
N GLY A 26 -48.58 28.83 16.59
CA GLY A 26 -47.39 28.28 15.96
C GLY A 26 -46.17 28.89 16.62
N SER A 27 -45.55 28.15 17.54
CA SER A 27 -44.21 28.45 18.04
C SER A 27 -43.24 28.28 16.88
N PHE A 28 -42.92 29.36 16.18
CA PHE A 28 -41.76 29.41 15.30
C PHE A 28 -40.52 29.23 16.17
N PHE A 29 -40.02 27.99 16.30
CA PHE A 29 -38.64 27.75 16.67
C PHE A 29 -37.80 28.36 15.55
N MET A 30 -37.36 29.59 15.71
CA MET A 30 -36.25 30.14 14.99
C MET A 30 -35.03 29.28 15.40
N ALA A 31 -34.78 28.22 14.63
CA ALA A 31 -33.47 27.58 14.66
C ALA A 31 -32.48 28.66 14.21
N ASN A 32 -31.82 29.31 15.18
CA ASN A 32 -30.65 30.11 14.89
C ASN A 32 -29.63 29.13 14.30
N ALA A 33 -29.58 29.03 12.98
CA ALA A 33 -28.47 28.42 12.29
C ALA A 33 -27.24 29.26 12.68
N GLN A 34 -26.48 28.76 13.65
CA GLN A 34 -25.24 29.40 14.05
C GLN A 34 -24.38 29.48 12.80
N GLN A 35 -24.11 30.70 12.35
CA GLN A 35 -23.26 30.88 11.17
C GLN A 35 -21.89 30.28 11.47
N ALA A 36 -21.52 29.26 10.72
CA ALA A 36 -20.21 28.59 10.87
C ALA A 36 -19.08 29.62 10.72
N LYS A 37 -18.11 29.54 11.59
CA LYS A 37 -16.94 30.41 11.59
C LYS A 37 -15.71 29.61 11.16
N PRO A 38 -14.67 30.26 10.60
CA PRO A 38 -13.42 29.59 10.26
C PRO A 38 -12.82 28.79 11.43
N GLU A 39 -12.88 29.35 12.62
CA GLU A 39 -12.31 28.79 13.86
C GLU A 39 -12.98 27.47 14.27
N ASP A 40 -14.21 27.20 13.84
CA ASP A 40 -14.95 25.96 14.18
C ASP A 40 -14.30 24.70 13.59
N THR A 41 -13.42 24.85 12.58
CA THR A 41 -12.73 23.77 11.88
C THR A 41 -11.21 23.85 11.97
N GLU A 42 -10.67 24.85 12.67
CA GLU A 42 -9.22 24.98 12.89
C GLU A 42 -8.75 23.95 13.89
N VAL A 43 -7.67 23.24 13.53
CA VAL A 43 -7.00 22.26 14.40
C VAL A 43 -5.55 22.68 14.59
N TRP A 44 -5.18 22.99 15.82
CA TRP A 44 -3.85 23.52 16.16
C TRP A 44 -2.87 22.47 16.66
N GLU A 45 -3.38 21.31 17.07
CA GLU A 45 -2.56 20.19 17.57
C GLU A 45 -3.01 18.86 16.95
N PRO A 46 -2.13 17.89 16.77
CA PRO A 46 -0.68 17.95 17.04
C PRO A 46 0.09 18.76 15.98
N ILE A 47 1.09 19.52 16.41
CA ILE A 47 1.99 20.23 15.49
C ILE A 47 2.83 19.20 14.72
N PRO A 48 2.86 19.22 13.37
CA PRO A 48 3.69 18.31 12.60
C PRO A 48 5.17 18.43 12.92
N LYS A 49 5.86 17.28 13.05
CA LYS A 49 7.30 17.23 13.25
C LYS A 49 8.03 17.90 12.10
N VAL A 50 9.00 18.77 12.42
CA VAL A 50 9.87 19.35 11.38
C VAL A 50 10.87 18.31 10.91
N VAL A 51 10.87 18.05 9.61
CA VAL A 51 11.78 17.12 8.93
C VAL A 51 12.54 17.89 7.86
N THR A 52 13.87 17.80 7.85
CA THR A 52 14.67 18.35 6.77
C THR A 52 14.62 17.40 5.57
N PRO A 53 14.15 17.86 4.41
CA PRO A 53 14.15 17.02 3.21
C PRO A 53 15.57 16.80 2.69
N GLY A 54 15.77 15.75 1.91
CA GLY A 54 16.99 15.57 1.14
C GLY A 54 17.14 16.62 0.03
N ASN A 55 18.32 16.74 -0.56
CA ASN A 55 18.58 17.68 -1.66
C ASN A 55 17.85 17.29 -2.95
N THR A 56 17.59 16.01 -3.12
CA THR A 56 16.80 15.42 -4.20
C THR A 56 15.78 14.45 -3.62
N PHE A 57 14.79 14.02 -4.41
CA PHE A 57 13.81 13.01 -3.95
C PHE A 57 14.43 11.64 -3.63
N ARG A 58 15.69 11.40 -4.00
CA ARG A 58 16.41 10.15 -3.73
C ARG A 58 17.15 10.18 -2.42
N ASP A 59 17.45 11.37 -1.92
CA ASP A 59 18.20 11.51 -0.68
C ASP A 59 17.29 11.28 0.51
N ALA A 60 17.82 10.62 1.52
CA ALA A 60 17.10 10.33 2.75
C ALA A 60 16.75 11.61 3.49
N PRO A 61 15.51 11.84 3.94
CA PRO A 61 15.17 12.91 4.85
C PRO A 61 15.77 12.69 6.24
N SER A 62 15.80 13.74 7.05
CA SER A 62 16.49 13.73 8.36
C SER A 62 15.95 12.73 9.38
N ASP A 63 14.75 12.21 9.20
CA ASP A 63 14.11 11.20 10.05
C ASP A 63 14.07 9.79 9.42
N ALA A 64 14.78 9.59 8.31
CA ALA A 64 14.91 8.29 7.70
C ALA A 64 15.91 7.39 8.43
N ILE A 65 15.64 6.11 8.39
CA ILE A 65 16.52 5.04 8.81
C ILE A 65 17.24 4.55 7.55
N ILE A 66 18.56 4.67 7.55
CA ILE A 66 19.39 4.21 6.42
C ILE A 66 19.55 2.70 6.53
N LEU A 67 19.07 1.98 5.53
CA LEU A 67 19.21 0.52 5.44
C LEU A 67 20.45 0.11 4.64
N PHE A 68 20.84 0.92 3.64
CA PHE A 68 22.09 0.71 2.90
C PHE A 68 22.57 2.04 2.27
N ASP A 69 23.74 2.49 2.67
CA ASP A 69 24.41 3.70 2.20
C ASP A 69 25.65 3.42 1.34
N GLY A 70 25.86 2.16 0.96
CA GLY A 70 27.01 1.73 0.17
C GLY A 70 28.21 1.22 0.98
N LYS A 71 28.14 1.18 2.32
CA LYS A 71 29.30 0.82 3.16
C LYS A 71 29.29 -0.64 3.62
N ASN A 72 28.20 -1.09 4.22
CA ASN A 72 28.09 -2.41 4.83
C ASN A 72 26.65 -2.93 4.86
N LEU A 73 26.45 -4.14 5.36
CA LEU A 73 25.16 -4.80 5.52
C LEU A 73 24.74 -4.92 7.00
N ASP A 74 25.16 -3.99 7.85
CA ASP A 74 24.91 -4.06 9.30
C ASP A 74 23.41 -4.04 9.65
N GLU A 75 22.55 -3.49 8.79
CA GLU A 75 21.09 -3.51 8.97
C GLU A 75 20.43 -4.80 8.42
N TRP A 76 21.20 -5.74 7.83
CA TRP A 76 20.69 -6.91 7.12
C TRP A 76 21.15 -8.23 7.70
N VAL A 77 20.29 -9.24 7.58
CA VAL A 77 20.56 -10.64 7.93
C VAL A 77 20.12 -11.56 6.79
N GLN A 78 20.70 -12.77 6.77
CA GLN A 78 20.18 -13.85 5.93
C GLN A 78 18.78 -14.25 6.36
N ASN A 79 17.84 -14.31 5.42
CA ASN A 79 16.45 -14.67 5.74
C ASN A 79 16.32 -16.11 6.29
N ASN A 80 17.21 -17.02 5.89
CA ASN A 80 17.09 -18.44 6.25
C ASN A 80 17.47 -18.74 7.71
N ASP A 81 18.54 -18.11 8.23
CA ASP A 81 19.15 -18.48 9.51
C ASP A 81 19.46 -17.28 10.42
N GLN A 82 19.12 -16.06 9.98
CA GLN A 82 19.36 -14.80 10.70
C GLN A 82 20.86 -14.51 10.95
N SER A 83 21.76 -15.19 10.29
CA SER A 83 23.18 -14.85 10.29
C SER A 83 23.43 -13.52 9.55
N PRO A 84 24.60 -12.86 9.73
CA PRO A 84 24.93 -11.66 8.99
C PRO A 84 24.77 -11.84 7.48
N ALA A 85 24.18 -10.86 6.80
CA ALA A 85 23.99 -10.92 5.35
C ALA A 85 25.33 -11.02 4.60
N LYS A 86 25.34 -11.78 3.49
CA LYS A 86 26.56 -12.14 2.74
C LYS A 86 26.49 -11.78 1.25
N TRP A 87 25.63 -10.80 0.90
CA TRP A 87 25.65 -10.27 -0.45
C TRP A 87 26.88 -9.37 -0.66
N ASP A 88 27.28 -9.20 -1.91
CA ASP A 88 28.53 -8.51 -2.24
C ASP A 88 28.35 -6.98 -2.19
N VAL A 89 29.19 -6.29 -1.41
CA VAL A 89 29.26 -4.83 -1.37
C VAL A 89 30.55 -4.35 -1.99
N LYS A 90 30.43 -3.61 -3.10
CA LYS A 90 31.59 -3.06 -3.81
C LYS A 90 31.23 -1.72 -4.45
N ASP A 91 32.09 -0.72 -4.31
CA ASP A 91 31.95 0.61 -4.91
C ASP A 91 30.58 1.27 -4.62
N GLY A 92 30.08 1.11 -3.39
CA GLY A 92 28.78 1.66 -2.98
C GLY A 92 27.56 0.89 -3.48
N ILE A 93 27.76 -0.28 -4.08
CA ILE A 93 26.72 -1.09 -4.71
C ILE A 93 26.60 -2.42 -3.97
N LEU A 94 25.36 -2.80 -3.69
CA LEU A 94 24.99 -4.10 -3.15
C LEU A 94 24.56 -5.00 -4.29
N THR A 95 25.30 -6.08 -4.55
CA THR A 95 24.97 -7.06 -5.59
C THR A 95 24.41 -8.32 -4.97
N VAL A 96 23.31 -8.83 -5.51
CA VAL A 96 22.66 -10.06 -5.08
C VAL A 96 23.65 -11.23 -5.20
N ASN A 97 23.82 -11.98 -4.12
CA ASN A 97 24.58 -13.22 -4.16
C ASN A 97 23.62 -14.41 -4.01
N LYS A 98 23.27 -15.01 -5.14
CA LYS A 98 22.27 -16.09 -5.22
C LYS A 98 22.62 -17.33 -4.41
N HIS A 99 23.92 -17.55 -4.13
CA HIS A 99 24.37 -18.67 -3.30
C HIS A 99 23.85 -18.59 -1.85
N TYR A 100 23.74 -17.37 -1.34
CA TYR A 100 23.33 -17.16 0.06
C TYR A 100 21.81 -16.98 0.23
N GLY A 101 21.06 -16.84 -0.87
CA GLY A 101 19.60 -16.64 -0.80
C GLY A 101 19.20 -15.23 -0.38
N ASN A 102 17.96 -15.09 0.07
CA ASN A 102 17.34 -13.82 0.41
C ASN A 102 17.99 -13.18 1.66
N ILE A 103 17.99 -11.85 1.69
CA ILE A 103 18.33 -11.07 2.89
C ILE A 103 17.12 -10.26 3.36
N GLU A 104 17.06 -10.00 4.66
CA GLU A 104 16.00 -9.16 5.24
C GLU A 104 16.56 -8.20 6.29
N THR A 105 15.84 -7.13 6.57
CA THR A 105 16.26 -6.17 7.60
C THR A 105 16.21 -6.79 9.00
N LYS A 106 17.16 -6.44 9.87
CA LYS A 106 17.10 -6.77 11.29
C LYS A 106 15.90 -6.13 11.97
N ARG A 107 15.62 -4.88 11.58
CA ARG A 107 14.47 -4.12 12.08
C ARG A 107 13.20 -4.58 11.40
N LYS A 108 12.09 -4.45 12.15
CA LYS A 108 10.74 -4.73 11.67
C LYS A 108 9.95 -3.43 11.61
N PHE A 109 9.13 -3.30 10.60
CA PHE A 109 8.36 -2.10 10.32
C PHE A 109 6.86 -2.42 10.20
N THR A 110 6.02 -1.41 10.46
CA THR A 110 4.57 -1.50 10.26
C THR A 110 4.17 -0.66 9.06
N ASN A 111 4.03 0.66 9.22
CA ASN A 111 3.72 1.59 8.15
C ASN A 111 4.96 2.43 7.85
N TYR A 112 5.26 2.61 6.57
CA TYR A 112 6.48 3.32 6.22
C TYR A 112 6.45 3.86 4.78
N GLN A 113 7.30 4.83 4.53
CA GLN A 113 7.81 5.21 3.23
C GLN A 113 9.15 4.51 3.01
N LEU A 114 9.34 3.89 1.85
CA LEU A 114 10.57 3.21 1.44
C LEU A 114 11.08 3.83 0.15
N HIS A 115 12.37 4.06 0.08
CA HIS A 115 13.09 4.33 -1.16
C HIS A 115 14.17 3.28 -1.39
N LEU A 116 14.31 2.82 -2.60
CA LEU A 116 15.43 2.00 -3.03
C LEU A 116 15.71 2.17 -4.52
N GLU A 117 17.00 2.00 -4.87
CA GLU A 117 17.41 1.95 -6.27
C GLU A 117 17.89 0.54 -6.63
N TRP A 118 17.53 0.07 -7.82
CA TRP A 118 17.93 -1.24 -8.31
C TRP A 118 18.33 -1.19 -9.77
N ARG A 119 19.12 -2.17 -10.21
CA ARG A 119 19.62 -2.23 -11.58
C ARG A 119 19.88 -3.66 -12.01
N VAL A 120 19.38 -4.04 -13.19
CA VAL A 120 19.84 -5.24 -13.88
C VAL A 120 21.14 -4.93 -14.65
N PRO A 121 22.08 -5.89 -14.81
CA PRO A 121 23.28 -5.68 -15.59
C PRO A 121 22.98 -5.32 -17.05
N ALA A 122 23.86 -4.54 -17.70
CA ALA A 122 23.68 -4.13 -19.08
C ALA A 122 23.68 -5.31 -20.08
N ASN A 123 24.37 -6.40 -19.73
CA ASN A 123 24.47 -7.62 -20.51
C ASN A 123 23.48 -8.71 -20.07
N ILE A 124 22.35 -8.31 -19.42
CA ILE A 124 21.37 -9.27 -18.92
C ILE A 124 20.81 -10.13 -20.06
N GLU A 125 20.77 -11.45 -19.83
CA GLU A 125 20.22 -12.42 -20.76
C GLU A 125 18.95 -13.09 -20.18
N GLY A 126 18.22 -13.78 -21.04
CA GLY A 126 16.99 -14.47 -20.68
C GLY A 126 15.73 -13.82 -21.24
N THR A 127 14.59 -14.36 -20.85
CA THR A 127 13.26 -13.89 -21.30
C THR A 127 12.22 -14.03 -20.18
N GLY A 128 11.19 -13.22 -20.21
CA GLY A 128 10.08 -13.29 -19.26
C GLY A 128 10.56 -13.22 -17.82
N GLN A 129 10.08 -14.12 -16.98
CA GLN A 129 10.47 -14.20 -15.56
C GLN A 129 11.89 -14.72 -15.30
N GLY A 130 12.55 -15.24 -16.31
CA GLY A 130 13.95 -15.68 -16.23
C GLY A 130 14.96 -14.60 -16.62
N ARG A 131 14.57 -13.31 -16.62
CA ARG A 131 15.44 -12.21 -17.03
C ARG A 131 15.48 -11.11 -15.97
N GLY A 132 16.52 -11.09 -15.15
CA GLY A 132 16.74 -10.08 -14.13
C GLY A 132 15.62 -10.04 -13.08
N ASN A 133 15.26 -11.20 -12.55
CA ASN A 133 14.21 -11.37 -11.57
C ASN A 133 14.72 -11.20 -10.14
N SER A 134 13.95 -10.51 -9.34
CA SER A 134 14.09 -10.31 -7.91
C SER A 134 12.76 -9.82 -7.33
N GLY A 135 12.72 -9.56 -6.03
CA GLY A 135 11.53 -8.99 -5.37
C GLY A 135 11.92 -8.15 -4.16
N VAL A 136 11.11 -7.15 -3.88
CA VAL A 136 11.12 -6.40 -2.63
C VAL A 136 9.90 -6.82 -1.83
N PHE A 137 10.08 -7.57 -0.75
CA PHE A 137 8.96 -7.93 0.12
C PHE A 137 8.74 -6.82 1.13
N LEU A 138 7.62 -6.13 1.00
CA LEU A 138 7.22 -5.02 1.86
C LEU A 138 6.96 -5.48 3.31
N ALA A 139 6.61 -6.73 3.50
CA ALA A 139 6.62 -7.40 4.80
C ALA A 139 7.03 -8.86 4.59
N SER A 140 8.19 -9.24 5.10
CA SER A 140 8.70 -10.61 5.12
C SER A 140 7.98 -11.43 6.19
N LEU A 141 7.35 -12.53 5.80
CA LEU A 141 6.58 -13.38 6.72
C LEU A 141 7.23 -14.74 6.99
N GLY A 142 8.53 -14.86 6.72
CA GLY A 142 9.28 -16.07 6.96
C GLY A 142 10.30 -16.39 5.89
N LYS A 143 10.78 -17.64 5.90
CA LYS A 143 11.81 -18.12 4.98
C LYS A 143 11.32 -18.15 3.52
N GLY A 144 12.27 -18.09 2.60
CA GLY A 144 12.01 -18.10 1.16
C GLY A 144 11.18 -16.87 0.73
N ASP A 145 10.19 -17.08 -0.11
CA ASP A 145 9.41 -16.02 -0.73
C ASP A 145 8.06 -15.76 -0.02
N ALA A 146 8.03 -15.96 1.30
CA ALA A 146 6.86 -15.63 2.10
C ALA A 146 6.81 -14.14 2.42
N GLY A 147 5.71 -13.46 2.08
CA GLY A 147 5.51 -12.02 2.33
C GLY A 147 4.71 -11.31 1.25
N TYR A 148 4.74 -9.98 1.24
CA TYR A 148 4.04 -9.13 0.29
C TYR A 148 5.03 -8.56 -0.72
N GLU A 149 5.02 -9.07 -1.93
CA GLU A 149 6.05 -8.82 -2.93
C GLU A 149 5.69 -7.70 -3.89
N LEU A 150 6.58 -6.71 -3.97
CA LEU A 150 6.70 -5.77 -5.08
C LEU A 150 7.75 -6.33 -6.05
N GLN A 151 7.30 -6.62 -7.26
CA GLN A 151 8.13 -7.29 -8.28
C GLN A 151 9.27 -6.42 -8.77
N VAL A 152 10.47 -6.99 -8.82
CA VAL A 152 11.63 -6.49 -9.54
C VAL A 152 11.92 -7.42 -10.70
N LEU A 153 11.97 -6.88 -11.92
CA LEU A 153 12.20 -7.63 -13.15
C LEU A 153 12.76 -6.70 -14.22
N ASP A 154 13.60 -7.20 -15.10
CA ASP A 154 13.82 -6.47 -16.35
C ASP A 154 12.55 -6.51 -17.22
N SER A 155 11.81 -5.43 -17.23
CA SER A 155 10.59 -5.27 -18.04
C SER A 155 10.79 -4.39 -19.27
N TYR A 156 12.04 -3.99 -19.58
CA TYR A 156 12.36 -3.25 -20.79
C TYR A 156 12.43 -4.19 -22.00
N ASN A 157 11.47 -4.04 -22.93
CA ASN A 157 11.36 -4.92 -24.11
C ASN A 157 11.38 -6.41 -23.75
N ASN A 158 10.81 -6.79 -22.62
CA ASN A 158 10.72 -8.16 -22.13
C ASN A 158 9.28 -8.56 -21.91
N LYS A 159 8.76 -9.44 -22.76
CA LYS A 159 7.37 -9.90 -22.67
C LYS A 159 7.22 -10.90 -21.53
N THR A 160 6.30 -10.60 -20.60
CA THR A 160 5.90 -11.47 -19.49
C THR A 160 4.41 -11.28 -19.18
N TYR A 161 3.86 -12.05 -18.23
CA TYR A 161 2.53 -11.77 -17.74
C TYR A 161 2.52 -10.44 -16.95
N VAL A 162 1.52 -9.60 -17.22
CA VAL A 162 1.51 -8.18 -16.81
C VAL A 162 1.43 -7.96 -15.30
N ASN A 163 0.84 -8.87 -14.56
CA ASN A 163 0.81 -8.84 -13.09
C ASN A 163 2.04 -9.50 -12.43
N GLY A 164 3.10 -9.69 -13.17
CA GLY A 164 4.40 -10.17 -12.72
C GLY A 164 5.56 -9.40 -13.37
N MET A 165 5.27 -8.26 -14.03
CA MET A 165 6.31 -7.34 -14.51
C MET A 165 6.78 -6.40 -13.40
N ALA A 166 7.87 -5.66 -13.62
CA ALA A 166 8.37 -4.70 -12.65
C ALA A 166 7.30 -3.71 -12.21
N GLY A 167 7.21 -3.44 -10.91
CA GLY A 167 6.25 -2.54 -10.31
C GLY A 167 4.89 -3.16 -9.98
N SER A 168 4.63 -4.43 -10.37
CA SER A 168 3.42 -5.13 -9.94
C SER A 168 3.49 -5.53 -8.46
N LEU A 169 2.37 -5.51 -7.77
CA LEU A 169 2.20 -6.30 -6.56
C LEU A 169 1.94 -7.74 -7.01
N TYR A 170 2.98 -8.57 -6.93
CA TYR A 170 3.10 -9.81 -7.70
C TYR A 170 1.86 -10.69 -7.66
N LYS A 171 1.30 -10.95 -8.86
CA LYS A 171 0.05 -11.69 -9.13
C LYS A 171 -1.23 -11.12 -8.50
N GLN A 172 -1.18 -9.91 -7.91
CA GLN A 172 -2.35 -9.24 -7.35
C GLN A 172 -2.72 -7.96 -8.12
N ALA A 173 -1.74 -7.15 -8.53
CA ALA A 173 -1.98 -5.91 -9.27
C ALA A 173 -1.16 -5.84 -10.55
N ILE A 174 -1.72 -5.18 -11.54
CA ILE A 174 -1.04 -4.84 -12.80
C ILE A 174 -0.57 -3.39 -12.68
N PRO A 175 0.71 -3.08 -12.88
CA PRO A 175 1.17 -1.69 -12.82
C PRO A 175 0.48 -0.82 -13.86
N LEU A 176 0.09 0.39 -13.47
CA LEU A 176 -0.60 1.36 -14.33
C LEU A 176 0.21 1.77 -15.56
N ALA A 177 1.53 1.63 -15.49
CA ALA A 177 2.47 1.94 -16.57
C ALA A 177 3.74 1.09 -16.43
N ASN A 178 4.52 1.00 -17.50
CA ASN A 178 5.86 0.42 -17.49
C ASN A 178 6.92 1.51 -17.77
N PRO A 179 7.40 2.22 -16.74
CA PRO A 179 8.43 3.25 -16.90
C PRO A 179 9.86 2.68 -16.82
N GLY A 180 10.03 1.37 -17.00
CA GLY A 180 11.32 0.70 -16.91
C GLY A 180 12.35 1.24 -17.91
N ARG A 181 13.55 1.56 -17.41
CA ARG A 181 14.70 1.99 -18.23
C ARG A 181 15.45 0.76 -18.74
N LYS A 182 16.36 0.98 -19.68
CA LYS A 182 17.18 -0.08 -20.27
C LYS A 182 18.02 -0.81 -19.22
N PRO A 183 18.36 -2.09 -19.45
CA PRO A 183 19.38 -2.78 -18.68
C PRO A 183 20.67 -1.95 -18.57
N GLY A 184 21.29 -1.98 -17.39
CA GLY A 184 22.45 -1.14 -17.05
C GLY A 184 22.11 0.21 -16.45
N GLU A 185 20.88 0.69 -16.57
CA GLU A 185 20.43 1.94 -15.96
C GLU A 185 19.79 1.69 -14.60
N TRP A 186 19.98 2.64 -13.64
CA TRP A 186 19.35 2.59 -12.33
C TRP A 186 17.87 2.89 -12.41
N GLN A 187 17.10 2.08 -11.75
CA GLN A 187 15.66 2.20 -11.52
C GLN A 187 15.42 2.65 -10.09
N THR A 188 14.32 3.35 -9.83
CA THR A 188 13.91 3.74 -8.47
C THR A 188 12.54 3.18 -8.13
N TYR A 189 12.37 2.71 -6.90
CA TYR A 189 11.07 2.52 -6.28
C TYR A 189 10.93 3.46 -5.09
N ASP A 190 9.84 4.21 -5.08
CA ASP A 190 9.35 4.96 -3.94
C ASP A 190 8.00 4.39 -3.54
N VAL A 191 7.91 3.88 -2.30
CA VAL A 191 6.78 3.08 -1.85
C VAL A 191 6.21 3.69 -0.57
N VAL A 192 4.88 3.82 -0.52
CA VAL A 192 4.15 4.01 0.74
C VAL A 192 3.46 2.70 1.05
N TRP A 193 3.85 2.09 2.17
CA TRP A 193 3.30 0.84 2.65
C TRP A 193 2.47 1.04 3.90
N THR A 194 1.27 0.47 3.92
CA THR A 194 0.40 0.37 5.10
C THR A 194 0.17 -1.11 5.39
N ALA A 195 0.62 -1.55 6.56
CA ALA A 195 0.45 -2.94 6.99
C ALA A 195 -1.01 -3.29 7.26
N PRO A 196 -1.40 -4.56 7.12
CA PRO A 196 -2.72 -5.01 7.53
C PRO A 196 -2.86 -4.96 9.05
N THR A 197 -4.07 -4.79 9.53
CA THR A 197 -4.41 -5.00 10.94
C THR A 197 -5.35 -6.18 11.10
N PHE A 198 -5.36 -6.77 12.29
CA PHE A 198 -6.13 -7.98 12.56
C PHE A 198 -6.99 -7.80 13.81
N ASN A 199 -8.10 -8.51 13.86
CA ASN A 199 -8.93 -8.67 15.03
C ASN A 199 -8.31 -9.70 16.00
N ASP A 200 -8.81 -9.78 17.21
CA ASP A 200 -8.32 -10.70 18.23
C ASP A 200 -8.47 -12.19 17.84
N ASP A 201 -9.43 -12.49 16.98
CA ASP A 201 -9.65 -13.82 16.40
C ASP A 201 -8.70 -14.16 15.23
N GLY A 202 -7.82 -13.22 14.85
CA GLY A 202 -6.88 -13.37 13.74
C GLY A 202 -7.47 -13.06 12.36
N SER A 203 -8.73 -12.71 12.26
CA SER A 203 -9.32 -12.24 10.99
C SER A 203 -8.78 -10.85 10.61
N VAL A 204 -8.68 -10.56 9.31
CA VAL A 204 -8.20 -9.25 8.85
C VAL A 204 -9.22 -8.17 9.20
N LYS A 205 -8.76 -7.12 9.88
CA LYS A 205 -9.55 -5.92 10.21
C LYS A 205 -9.42 -4.87 9.12
N THR A 206 -8.18 -4.55 8.74
CA THR A 206 -7.86 -3.70 7.58
C THR A 206 -6.86 -4.41 6.72
N LYS A 207 -7.04 -4.35 5.41
CA LYS A 207 -6.12 -4.96 4.46
C LYS A 207 -4.87 -4.12 4.28
N ALA A 208 -3.79 -4.77 3.88
CA ALA A 208 -2.56 -4.09 3.48
C ALA A 208 -2.79 -3.20 2.25
N ARG A 209 -2.07 -2.07 2.17
CA ARG A 209 -2.13 -1.14 1.03
C ARG A 209 -0.74 -0.71 0.60
N ALA A 210 -0.59 -0.52 -0.70
CA ALA A 210 0.64 0.00 -1.26
C ALA A 210 0.36 1.07 -2.32
N THR A 211 1.14 2.14 -2.26
CA THR A 211 1.31 3.11 -3.35
C THR A 211 2.75 3.03 -3.81
N VAL A 212 2.96 2.87 -5.12
CA VAL A 212 4.31 2.67 -5.68
C VAL A 212 4.54 3.65 -6.82
N PHE A 213 5.64 4.37 -6.74
CA PHE A 213 6.21 5.11 -7.86
C PHE A 213 7.42 4.35 -8.38
N PHE A 214 7.43 4.06 -9.66
CA PHE A 214 8.55 3.46 -10.38
C PHE A 214 9.17 4.50 -11.31
N ASN A 215 10.43 4.87 -11.09
CA ASN A 215 11.11 5.96 -11.80
C ASN A 215 10.32 7.28 -11.78
N GLY A 216 9.65 7.59 -10.67
CA GLY A 216 8.82 8.79 -10.51
C GLY A 216 7.43 8.71 -11.14
N VAL A 217 7.08 7.60 -11.80
CA VAL A 217 5.75 7.36 -12.39
C VAL A 217 4.91 6.51 -11.43
N LEU A 218 3.70 6.94 -11.12
CA LEU A 218 2.75 6.18 -10.29
C LEU A 218 2.37 4.88 -11.01
N VAL A 219 2.68 3.75 -10.40
CA VAL A 219 2.37 2.43 -10.97
C VAL A 219 1.37 1.64 -10.13
N GLU A 220 1.32 1.88 -8.81
CA GLU A 220 0.29 1.34 -7.91
C GLU A 220 -0.29 2.49 -7.09
N ASN A 221 -1.61 2.66 -7.11
CA ASN A 221 -2.28 3.76 -6.42
C ASN A 221 -3.12 3.24 -5.26
N ASN A 222 -2.56 3.25 -4.04
CA ASN A 222 -3.24 2.81 -2.82
C ASN A 222 -3.96 1.46 -3.00
N PHE A 223 -3.29 0.54 -3.72
CA PHE A 223 -3.87 -0.78 -4.02
C PHE A 223 -4.05 -1.58 -2.73
N GLU A 224 -5.23 -2.16 -2.58
CA GLU A 224 -5.58 -3.02 -1.45
C GLU A 224 -5.23 -4.47 -1.77
N LEU A 225 -4.21 -5.02 -1.10
CA LEU A 225 -3.76 -6.39 -1.32
C LEU A 225 -4.77 -7.39 -0.75
N TRP A 226 -4.81 -8.58 -1.33
CA TRP A 226 -5.71 -9.66 -0.91
C TRP A 226 -5.09 -10.58 0.14
N GLY A 227 -3.81 -10.38 0.47
CA GLY A 227 -3.00 -11.16 1.41
C GLY A 227 -1.55 -11.24 0.95
N PRO A 228 -0.69 -12.03 1.61
CA PRO A 228 0.67 -12.28 1.18
C PRO A 228 0.73 -12.86 -0.22
N THR A 229 1.79 -12.56 -0.95
CA THR A 229 2.03 -13.05 -2.31
C THR A 229 2.11 -14.58 -2.36
N LEU A 230 1.46 -15.18 -3.35
CA LEU A 230 1.56 -16.60 -3.67
C LEU A 230 1.92 -16.79 -5.15
N TYR A 231 2.85 -17.70 -5.41
CA TYR A 231 3.12 -18.13 -6.80
C TYR A 231 1.93 -18.90 -7.39
N ILE A 232 1.28 -19.75 -6.57
CA ILE A 232 0.11 -20.55 -6.96
C ILE A 232 -0.99 -20.36 -5.92
N GLY A 233 -2.22 -20.18 -6.36
CA GLY A 233 -3.41 -20.04 -5.51
C GLY A 233 -3.82 -18.60 -5.25
N LYS A 234 -4.85 -18.44 -4.42
CA LYS A 234 -5.36 -17.12 -4.01
C LYS A 234 -4.77 -16.74 -2.66
N PRO A 235 -4.29 -15.50 -2.51
CA PRO A 235 -3.82 -14.99 -1.22
C PRO A 235 -4.88 -15.12 -0.12
N VAL A 236 -4.42 -15.46 1.08
CA VAL A 236 -5.27 -15.48 2.29
C VAL A 236 -4.48 -14.82 3.42
N TYR A 237 -5.10 -13.88 4.11
CA TYR A 237 -4.49 -13.25 5.27
C TYR A 237 -4.28 -14.24 6.40
N LYS A 238 -3.11 -14.14 7.03
CA LYS A 238 -2.78 -14.77 8.30
C LYS A 238 -2.24 -13.67 9.21
N ALA A 239 -2.75 -13.59 10.43
CA ALA A 239 -2.36 -12.55 11.38
C ALA A 239 -0.84 -12.51 11.60
N HIS A 240 -0.29 -11.32 11.56
CA HIS A 240 1.12 -11.04 11.84
C HIS A 240 1.28 -9.62 12.40
N GLY A 241 2.38 -9.36 13.07
CA GLY A 241 2.78 -8.04 13.54
C GLY A 241 3.73 -7.32 12.57
N PRO A 242 4.52 -6.35 13.09
CA PRO A 242 5.59 -5.71 12.35
C PRO A 242 6.54 -6.73 11.72
N ALA A 243 6.97 -6.50 10.50
CA ALA A 243 7.76 -7.45 9.72
C ALA A 243 9.00 -6.80 9.08
N PRO A 244 10.06 -7.56 8.80
CA PRO A 244 11.23 -7.06 8.06
C PRO A 244 10.88 -6.72 6.61
N ILE A 245 11.68 -5.86 5.99
CA ILE A 245 11.74 -5.69 4.54
C ILE A 245 12.75 -6.72 4.01
N LYS A 246 12.39 -7.44 2.92
CA LYS A 246 13.26 -8.49 2.36
C LYS A 246 13.58 -8.21 0.90
N LEU A 247 14.82 -8.51 0.50
CA LEU A 247 15.27 -8.51 -0.88
C LEU A 247 15.50 -9.96 -1.34
N GLN A 248 14.99 -10.29 -2.52
CA GLN A 248 15.02 -11.65 -3.04
C GLN A 248 16.28 -11.94 -3.86
N ALA A 249 16.87 -13.08 -3.62
CA ALA A 249 17.82 -13.73 -4.50
C ALA A 249 17.08 -14.78 -5.34
N HIS A 250 16.49 -14.37 -6.45
CA HIS A 250 15.70 -15.25 -7.29
C HIS A 250 16.58 -16.33 -7.97
N GLY A 251 16.05 -17.55 -8.07
CA GLY A 251 16.77 -18.71 -8.57
C GLY A 251 16.89 -18.84 -10.09
N ASP A 252 16.56 -17.79 -10.87
CA ASP A 252 16.75 -17.80 -12.32
C ASP A 252 18.26 -17.82 -12.70
N LYS A 253 18.56 -18.08 -13.95
CA LYS A 253 19.94 -18.19 -14.46
C LYS A 253 20.54 -16.88 -14.93
N SER A 254 19.79 -15.76 -14.92
CA SER A 254 20.29 -14.47 -15.34
C SER A 254 21.35 -13.93 -14.36
N GLU A 255 22.16 -12.99 -14.82
CA GLU A 255 23.12 -12.29 -13.99
C GLU A 255 22.41 -11.57 -12.82
N PRO A 256 23.05 -11.53 -11.63
CA PRO A 256 22.45 -10.96 -10.44
C PRO A 256 22.25 -9.45 -10.56
N LEU A 257 21.15 -8.97 -9.95
CA LEU A 257 20.84 -7.56 -9.84
C LEU A 257 21.71 -6.86 -8.80
N SER A 258 21.68 -5.54 -8.86
CA SER A 258 22.31 -4.70 -7.85
C SER A 258 21.31 -3.72 -7.24
N PHE A 259 21.56 -3.36 -5.99
CA PHE A 259 20.80 -2.37 -5.22
C PHE A 259 21.74 -1.29 -4.69
N ARG A 260 21.19 -0.11 -4.40
CA ARG A 260 21.86 0.97 -3.68
C ARG A 260 20.86 1.92 -3.06
N ASN A 261 21.32 2.83 -2.21
CA ASN A 261 20.53 3.93 -1.66
C ASN A 261 19.18 3.45 -1.12
N ILE A 262 19.22 2.65 -0.04
CA ILE A 262 18.02 2.07 0.55
C ILE A 262 17.77 2.75 1.88
N TRP A 263 16.62 3.40 2.02
CA TRP A 263 16.20 4.02 3.27
C TRP A 263 14.70 3.87 3.50
N VAL A 264 14.31 3.91 4.76
CA VAL A 264 12.93 3.81 5.20
C VAL A 264 12.61 4.92 6.19
N ARG A 265 11.38 5.40 6.16
CA ARG A 265 10.84 6.37 7.11
C ARG A 265 9.53 5.82 7.66
N GLU A 266 9.45 5.64 8.98
CA GLU A 266 8.23 5.18 9.65
C GLU A 266 7.14 6.26 9.63
N LEU A 267 5.86 5.82 9.52
CA LEU A 267 4.67 6.68 9.41
C LEU A 267 3.76 6.50 10.62
#